data_95a3a618b332205bff9f46493ee1258e
#
_entry.id   95a3a618b332205bff9f46493ee1258e
#
_cell.length_a   1.000
_cell.length_b   1.000
_cell.length_c   1.000
_cell.angle_alpha   90.00
_cell.angle_beta   90.00
_cell.angle_gamma   90.00
#
_symmetry.space_group_name_H-M   'P 1'
#
loop_
_entity.id
_entity.type
_entity.pdbx_description
1 polymer ?
#
loop_
_entity_poly.entity_id
_entity_poly.type
_entity_poly.pdbx_seq_one_letter_code
_entity_poly.pdbx_strand_id
1 'polypeptide(L)'
;MAATSDGLLSVRKVTVRFGGIVALDDVSFDVARGDICGLIGPNGAGKTTLFNCLSRLYQYQAGDILFEGRSIGALATHRIAGLGLARTFQNLAIFQRLRVRDNIMIGAHSRSSAGFVASALRLPQVGAEEQRLRERAREIMDYLGLAAHADRPAGELPFAIQKRVELGRALAADPKLLMLDEPAAGLNHEDLKALADLIRDIRDRLQISVLLVEHHMSLVMAVSNHIVALNFGRKIAEGTPGQIQSHPDVIEAYLGAGAHA
;
A
#
# COMPACT_ATOMS: atom_id res chain seq x y z
N MET A 1 3.27 -31.82 -3.27
CA MET A 1 4.41 -31.19 -2.60
C MET A 1 4.04 -29.73 -2.41
N ALA A 2 3.73 -29.30 -1.19
CA ALA A 2 3.46 -27.91 -0.89
C ALA A 2 4.80 -27.15 -0.95
N ALA A 3 4.96 -26.27 -1.93
CA ALA A 3 6.04 -25.31 -1.93
C ALA A 3 5.86 -24.43 -0.69
N THR A 4 6.79 -24.50 0.23
CA THR A 4 6.97 -23.50 1.30
C THR A 4 7.41 -22.21 0.61
N SER A 5 6.44 -21.46 0.10
CA SER A 5 6.73 -20.14 -0.41
C SER A 5 7.01 -19.24 0.79
N ASP A 6 8.18 -18.61 0.81
CA ASP A 6 8.55 -17.47 1.67
C ASP A 6 7.64 -16.24 1.40
N GLY A 7 6.40 -16.50 0.99
CA GLY A 7 5.42 -15.51 0.59
C GLY A 7 4.95 -14.69 1.78
N LEU A 8 5.16 -13.38 1.72
CA LEU A 8 4.63 -12.46 2.70
C LEU A 8 3.10 -12.33 2.58
N LEU A 9 2.62 -12.20 1.34
CA LEU A 9 1.20 -12.15 0.99
C LEU A 9 0.89 -13.22 -0.05
N SER A 10 -0.20 -13.96 0.14
CA SER A 10 -0.72 -14.93 -0.83
C SER A 10 -2.20 -14.67 -1.08
N VAL A 11 -2.55 -14.38 -2.31
CA VAL A 11 -3.94 -14.27 -2.79
C VAL A 11 -4.28 -15.58 -3.48
N ARG A 12 -5.35 -16.26 -3.06
CA ARG A 12 -5.72 -17.60 -3.50
C ARG A 12 -7.15 -17.61 -4.02
N LYS A 13 -7.34 -17.67 -5.34
CA LYS A 13 -8.65 -17.81 -6.03
C LYS A 13 -9.71 -16.84 -5.52
N VAL A 14 -9.30 -15.58 -5.29
CA VAL A 14 -10.19 -14.57 -4.74
C VAL A 14 -11.22 -14.15 -5.78
N THR A 15 -12.50 -14.28 -5.39
CA THR A 15 -13.65 -13.87 -6.22
C THR A 15 -14.49 -12.85 -5.47
N VAL A 16 -14.82 -11.75 -6.16
CA VAL A 16 -15.66 -10.67 -5.63
C VAL A 16 -16.76 -10.34 -6.62
N ARG A 17 -17.98 -10.30 -6.11
CA ARG A 17 -19.19 -9.96 -6.88
C ARG A 17 -19.97 -8.85 -6.20
N PHE A 18 -20.43 -7.88 -6.99
CA PHE A 18 -21.32 -6.82 -6.56
C PHE A 18 -22.60 -6.91 -7.38
N GLY A 19 -23.66 -7.43 -6.79
CA GLY A 19 -24.89 -7.74 -7.54
C GLY A 19 -24.59 -8.71 -8.70
N GLY A 20 -24.86 -8.29 -9.92
CA GLY A 20 -24.60 -9.08 -11.15
C GLY A 20 -23.19 -8.91 -11.73
N ILE A 21 -22.34 -8.02 -11.18
CA ILE A 21 -21.02 -7.72 -11.73
C ILE A 21 -19.96 -8.54 -10.99
N VAL A 22 -19.12 -9.26 -11.75
CA VAL A 22 -17.93 -9.95 -11.22
C VAL A 22 -16.75 -8.98 -11.27
N ALA A 23 -16.35 -8.46 -10.12
CA ALA A 23 -15.25 -7.50 -10.02
C ALA A 23 -13.87 -8.16 -9.89
N LEU A 24 -13.81 -9.36 -9.29
CA LEU A 24 -12.65 -10.26 -9.29
C LEU A 24 -13.12 -11.68 -9.54
N ASP A 25 -12.41 -12.44 -10.36
CA ASP A 25 -12.75 -13.79 -10.77
C ASP A 25 -11.50 -14.70 -10.69
N ASP A 26 -11.42 -15.52 -9.66
CA ASP A 26 -10.37 -16.51 -9.39
C ASP A 26 -8.94 -15.92 -9.40
N VAL A 27 -8.75 -14.72 -8.85
CA VAL A 27 -7.45 -14.04 -8.82
C VAL A 27 -6.52 -14.73 -7.84
N SER A 28 -5.32 -15.10 -8.32
CA SER A 28 -4.28 -15.75 -7.51
C SER A 28 -2.90 -15.23 -7.85
N PHE A 29 -2.13 -14.79 -6.85
CA PHE A 29 -0.71 -14.39 -6.96
C PHE A 29 -0.07 -14.32 -5.58
N ASP A 30 1.25 -14.23 -5.55
CA ASP A 30 2.04 -14.11 -4.33
C ASP A 30 2.88 -12.82 -4.35
N VAL A 31 3.16 -12.26 -3.15
CA VAL A 31 4.17 -11.22 -2.95
C VAL A 31 5.20 -11.77 -1.96
N ALA A 32 6.45 -11.86 -2.40
CA ALA A 32 7.53 -12.34 -1.56
C ALA A 32 8.01 -11.25 -0.57
N ARG A 33 8.74 -11.65 0.46
CA ARG A 33 9.41 -10.69 1.34
C ARG A 33 10.52 -9.96 0.56
N GLY A 34 10.60 -8.64 0.78
CA GLY A 34 11.60 -7.81 0.10
C GLY A 34 11.30 -7.52 -1.37
N ASP A 35 10.12 -7.89 -1.88
CA ASP A 35 9.72 -7.58 -3.25
C ASP A 35 8.98 -6.24 -3.36
N ILE A 36 9.12 -5.62 -4.52
CA ILE A 36 8.21 -4.61 -5.03
C ILE A 36 7.36 -5.30 -6.11
N CYS A 37 6.11 -5.61 -5.77
CA CYS A 37 5.15 -6.20 -6.70
C CYS A 37 4.27 -5.10 -7.32
N GLY A 38 4.32 -4.95 -8.64
CA GLY A 38 3.44 -4.07 -9.40
C GLY A 38 2.11 -4.76 -9.70
N LEU A 39 0.99 -4.10 -9.45
CA LEU A 39 -0.34 -4.56 -9.86
C LEU A 39 -0.88 -3.59 -10.90
N ILE A 40 -0.94 -4.04 -12.15
CA ILE A 40 -1.30 -3.23 -13.31
C ILE A 40 -2.61 -3.71 -13.96
N GLY A 41 -3.14 -2.90 -14.84
CA GLY A 41 -4.33 -3.20 -15.64
C GLY A 41 -5.10 -1.94 -16.00
N PRO A 42 -5.97 -1.97 -17.01
CA PRO A 42 -6.81 -0.83 -17.38
C PRO A 42 -7.78 -0.42 -16.28
N ASN A 43 -8.48 0.71 -16.47
CA ASN A 43 -9.53 1.12 -15.55
C ASN A 43 -10.64 0.07 -15.52
N GLY A 44 -11.15 -0.25 -14.33
CA GLY A 44 -12.13 -1.32 -14.16
C GLY A 44 -11.56 -2.75 -14.12
N ALA A 45 -10.23 -2.94 -14.22
CA ALA A 45 -9.61 -4.27 -14.16
C ALA A 45 -9.73 -4.98 -12.78
N GLY A 46 -10.20 -4.30 -11.72
CA GLY A 46 -10.38 -4.89 -10.40
C GLY A 46 -9.29 -4.53 -9.37
N LYS A 47 -8.27 -3.73 -9.74
CA LYS A 47 -7.14 -3.36 -8.85
C LYS A 47 -7.59 -2.78 -7.52
N THR A 48 -8.43 -1.75 -7.54
CA THR A 48 -8.99 -1.11 -6.32
C THR A 48 -9.85 -2.07 -5.51
N THR A 49 -10.61 -2.94 -6.16
CA THR A 49 -11.40 -3.98 -5.48
C THR A 49 -10.49 -4.93 -4.71
N LEU A 50 -9.39 -5.38 -5.33
CA LEU A 50 -8.40 -6.23 -4.68
C LEU A 50 -7.75 -5.53 -3.48
N PHE A 51 -7.32 -4.27 -3.61
CA PHE A 51 -6.78 -3.47 -2.52
C PHE A 51 -7.77 -3.32 -1.35
N ASN A 52 -9.06 -3.15 -1.67
CA ASN A 52 -10.10 -3.10 -0.64
C ASN A 52 -10.31 -4.45 0.05
N CYS A 53 -10.13 -5.58 -0.64
CA CYS A 53 -10.15 -6.90 -0.03
C CYS A 53 -8.94 -7.12 0.89
N LEU A 54 -7.73 -6.72 0.46
CA LEU A 54 -6.49 -6.78 1.27
C LEU A 54 -6.61 -5.94 2.55
N SER A 55 -7.26 -4.77 2.45
CA SER A 55 -7.52 -3.90 3.60
C SER A 55 -8.76 -4.32 4.41
N ARG A 56 -9.46 -5.41 4.03
CA ARG A 56 -10.72 -5.87 4.65
C ARG A 56 -11.84 -4.83 4.64
N LEU A 57 -11.77 -3.86 3.72
CA LEU A 57 -12.89 -2.94 3.45
C LEU A 57 -13.98 -3.63 2.63
N TYR A 58 -13.62 -4.59 1.77
CA TYR A 58 -14.54 -5.46 1.06
C TYR A 58 -14.35 -6.91 1.51
N GLN A 59 -15.46 -7.68 1.47
CA GLN A 59 -15.44 -9.11 1.65
C GLN A 59 -15.39 -9.79 0.28
N TYR A 60 -14.68 -10.90 0.19
CA TYR A 60 -14.68 -11.78 -0.96
C TYR A 60 -15.61 -12.98 -0.70
N GLN A 61 -16.26 -13.49 -1.76
CA GLN A 61 -17.22 -14.59 -1.65
C GLN A 61 -16.56 -15.96 -1.80
N ALA A 62 -15.40 -16.03 -2.47
CA ALA A 62 -14.64 -17.27 -2.62
C ALA A 62 -13.14 -16.98 -2.58
N GLY A 63 -12.37 -18.03 -2.32
CA GLY A 63 -10.92 -17.95 -2.18
C GLY A 63 -10.48 -17.55 -0.77
N ASP A 64 -9.20 -17.21 -0.62
CA ASP A 64 -8.63 -16.73 0.63
C ASP A 64 -7.46 -15.79 0.39
N ILE A 65 -7.18 -14.94 1.35
CA ILE A 65 -5.99 -14.07 1.39
C ILE A 65 -5.21 -14.41 2.65
N LEU A 66 -3.96 -14.82 2.45
CA LEU A 66 -3.05 -15.18 3.53
C LEU A 66 -1.97 -14.11 3.68
N PHE A 67 -1.75 -13.66 4.89
CA PHE A 67 -0.62 -12.80 5.26
C PHE A 67 0.25 -13.54 6.27
N GLU A 68 1.53 -13.72 5.95
CA GLU A 68 2.46 -14.58 6.72
C GLU A 68 1.88 -15.98 6.99
N GLY A 69 1.22 -16.56 5.99
CA GLY A 69 0.60 -17.88 6.06
C GLY A 69 -0.71 -17.94 6.85
N ARG A 70 -1.21 -16.82 7.40
CA ARG A 70 -2.45 -16.75 8.17
C ARG A 70 -3.56 -16.07 7.37
N SER A 71 -4.74 -16.69 7.31
CA SER A 71 -5.90 -16.09 6.66
C SER A 71 -6.30 -14.78 7.35
N ILE A 72 -6.53 -13.76 6.53
CA ILE A 72 -7.07 -12.47 7.00
C ILE A 72 -8.59 -12.38 6.82
N GLY A 73 -9.22 -13.38 6.20
CA GLY A 73 -10.61 -13.36 5.78
C GLY A 73 -11.61 -13.10 6.91
N ALA A 74 -11.35 -13.61 8.11
CA ALA A 74 -12.21 -13.42 9.29
C ALA A 74 -11.86 -12.20 10.15
N LEU A 75 -10.78 -11.46 9.80
CA LEU A 75 -10.31 -10.35 10.63
C LEU A 75 -11.15 -9.08 10.40
N ALA A 76 -11.35 -8.34 11.47
CA ALA A 76 -11.92 -7.00 11.39
C ALA A 76 -10.90 -6.02 10.78
N THR A 77 -11.38 -5.02 10.02
CA THR A 77 -10.56 -4.02 9.29
C THR A 77 -9.49 -3.36 10.17
N HIS A 78 -9.84 -2.97 11.39
CA HIS A 78 -8.91 -2.31 12.32
C HIS A 78 -7.74 -3.20 12.76
N ARG A 79 -7.83 -4.53 12.61
CA ARG A 79 -6.75 -5.45 12.96
C ARG A 79 -5.70 -5.61 11.87
N ILE A 80 -6.01 -5.21 10.64
CA ILE A 80 -5.12 -5.36 9.49
C ILE A 80 -3.82 -4.57 9.67
N ALA A 81 -3.90 -3.33 10.11
CA ALA A 81 -2.72 -2.52 10.40
C ALA A 81 -1.81 -3.15 11.45
N GLY A 82 -2.39 -3.77 12.49
CA GLY A 82 -1.66 -4.48 13.55
C GLY A 82 -0.91 -5.72 13.06
N LEU A 83 -1.28 -6.31 11.91
CA LEU A 83 -0.53 -7.40 11.28
C LEU A 83 0.73 -6.91 10.56
N GLY A 84 0.83 -5.62 10.27
CA GLY A 84 1.91 -5.04 9.48
C GLY A 84 1.55 -4.80 8.02
N LEU A 85 0.27 -4.67 7.67
CA LEU A 85 -0.18 -4.14 6.38
C LEU A 85 -0.54 -2.66 6.54
N ALA A 86 0.17 -1.78 5.83
CA ALA A 86 -0.19 -0.38 5.74
C ALA A 86 -0.58 -0.03 4.31
N ARG A 87 -1.47 0.96 4.15
CA ARG A 87 -1.95 1.41 2.85
C ARG A 87 -1.96 2.93 2.78
N THR A 88 -1.51 3.48 1.65
CA THR A 88 -1.87 4.84 1.22
C THR A 88 -3.18 4.78 0.42
N PHE A 89 -3.86 5.90 0.28
CA PHE A 89 -5.12 5.97 -0.45
C PHE A 89 -4.95 6.80 -1.72
N GLN A 90 -5.71 6.49 -2.76
CA GLN A 90 -5.71 7.22 -4.02
C GLN A 90 -6.01 8.72 -3.80
N ASN A 91 -7.01 9.03 -2.98
CA ASN A 91 -7.27 10.38 -2.51
C ASN A 91 -6.47 10.64 -1.25
N LEU A 92 -5.69 11.71 -1.26
CA LEU A 92 -4.82 12.12 -0.16
C LEU A 92 -5.57 12.11 1.18
N ALA A 93 -5.29 11.10 2.00
CA ALA A 93 -6.02 10.86 3.25
C ALA A 93 -5.29 11.42 4.47
N ILE A 94 -4.82 12.67 4.41
CA ILE A 94 -4.18 13.36 5.53
C ILE A 94 -5.17 14.21 6.34
N PHE A 95 -4.87 14.44 7.59
CA PHE A 95 -5.58 15.39 8.43
C PHE A 95 -5.04 16.81 8.15
N GLN A 96 -5.65 17.52 7.23
CA GLN A 96 -5.16 18.79 6.69
C GLN A 96 -4.88 19.86 7.75
N ARG A 97 -5.71 19.94 8.79
CA ARG A 97 -5.57 20.91 9.89
C ARG A 97 -4.56 20.52 10.96
N LEU A 98 -4.14 19.27 10.98
CA LEU A 98 -3.13 18.80 11.91
C LEU A 98 -1.73 19.07 11.38
N ARG A 99 -0.76 19.24 12.28
CA ARG A 99 0.66 19.38 11.94
C ARG A 99 1.18 18.11 11.29
N VAL A 100 2.26 18.23 10.52
CA VAL A 100 2.92 17.08 9.89
C VAL A 100 3.26 16.00 10.90
N ARG A 101 3.93 16.39 12.02
CA ARG A 101 4.28 15.44 13.09
C ARG A 101 3.07 14.70 13.66
N ASP A 102 1.94 15.39 13.84
CA ASP A 102 0.73 14.79 14.43
C ASP A 102 0.10 13.79 13.44
N ASN A 103 0.10 14.11 12.14
CA ASN A 103 -0.31 13.18 11.09
C ASN A 103 0.49 11.87 11.14
N ILE A 104 1.82 11.97 11.26
CA ILE A 104 2.71 10.79 11.29
C ILE A 104 2.53 10.02 12.60
N MET A 105 2.42 10.71 13.75
CA MET A 105 2.15 10.07 15.04
C MET A 105 0.85 9.25 15.04
N ILE A 106 -0.21 9.73 14.37
CA ILE A 106 -1.46 8.96 14.24
C ILE A 106 -1.21 7.62 13.53
N GLY A 107 -0.34 7.57 12.52
CA GLY A 107 0.06 6.32 11.88
C GLY A 107 0.70 5.33 12.84
N ALA A 108 1.57 5.79 13.73
CA ALA A 108 2.23 4.96 14.73
C ALA A 108 1.26 4.46 15.82
N HIS A 109 0.13 5.12 16.03
CA HIS A 109 -0.85 4.77 17.07
C HIS A 109 -1.51 3.39 16.84
N SER A 110 -1.49 2.87 15.62
CA SER A 110 -1.99 1.52 15.32
C SER A 110 -1.24 0.41 16.09
N ARG A 111 -0.07 0.70 16.62
CA ARG A 111 0.78 -0.18 17.44
C ARG A 111 0.72 0.13 18.95
N SER A 112 -0.04 1.16 19.33
CA SER A 112 -0.22 1.52 20.73
C SER A 112 -0.95 0.42 21.47
N SER A 113 -0.38 -0.03 22.57
CA SER A 113 -1.01 -0.98 23.50
C SER A 113 -1.73 -0.29 24.66
N ALA A 114 -1.58 1.04 24.81
CA ALA A 114 -2.22 1.79 25.86
C ALA A 114 -3.73 1.83 25.63
N GLY A 115 -4.46 1.03 26.40
CA GLY A 115 -5.91 1.03 26.39
C GLY A 115 -6.48 2.38 26.86
N PHE A 116 -7.73 2.67 26.48
CA PHE A 116 -8.46 3.89 26.85
C PHE A 116 -8.37 4.22 28.35
N VAL A 117 -8.43 3.21 29.21
CA VAL A 117 -8.34 3.36 30.68
C VAL A 117 -6.97 3.85 31.13
N ALA A 118 -5.87 3.30 30.57
CA ALA A 118 -4.52 3.73 30.89
C ALA A 118 -4.26 5.18 30.46
N SER A 119 -4.76 5.56 29.28
CA SER A 119 -4.70 6.93 28.76
C SER A 119 -5.50 7.91 29.61
N ALA A 120 -6.70 7.53 30.04
CA ALA A 120 -7.57 8.37 30.91
C ALA A 120 -6.94 8.61 32.30
N LEU A 121 -6.23 7.60 32.84
CA LEU A 121 -5.57 7.68 34.14
C LEU A 121 -4.18 8.31 34.10
N ARG A 122 -3.68 8.72 32.91
CA ARG A 122 -2.33 9.31 32.70
C ARG A 122 -1.22 8.52 33.39
N LEU A 123 -1.27 7.19 33.28
CA LEU A 123 -0.27 6.33 33.89
C LEU A 123 1.13 6.61 33.31
N PRO A 124 2.22 6.43 34.07
CA PRO A 124 3.59 6.66 33.59
C PRO A 124 3.92 5.91 32.28
N GLN A 125 3.31 4.75 32.08
CA GLN A 125 3.43 3.96 30.85
C GLN A 125 2.94 4.70 29.59
N VAL A 126 1.91 5.56 29.72
CA VAL A 126 1.38 6.38 28.62
C VAL A 126 2.42 7.43 28.19
N GLY A 127 3.12 8.05 29.14
CA GLY A 127 4.17 9.02 28.84
C GLY A 127 5.34 8.42 28.08
N ALA A 128 5.78 7.22 28.48
CA ALA A 128 6.86 6.50 27.81
C ALA A 128 6.43 6.06 26.39
N GLU A 129 5.18 5.63 26.21
CA GLU A 129 4.64 5.26 24.92
C GLU A 129 4.50 6.48 23.99
N GLU A 130 3.99 7.59 24.49
CA GLU A 130 3.90 8.84 23.74
C GLU A 130 5.27 9.34 23.28
N GLN A 131 6.30 9.20 24.15
CA GLN A 131 7.66 9.54 23.78
C GLN A 131 8.19 8.65 22.64
N ARG A 132 7.95 7.35 22.69
CA ARG A 132 8.32 6.41 21.60
C ARG A 132 7.63 6.78 20.28
N LEU A 133 6.34 7.13 20.34
CA LEU A 133 5.59 7.56 19.14
C LEU A 133 6.19 8.85 18.56
N ARG A 134 6.58 9.80 19.40
CA ARG A 134 7.24 11.06 18.98
C ARG A 134 8.61 10.79 18.36
N GLU A 135 9.42 9.92 18.96
CA GLU A 135 10.73 9.52 18.46
C GLU A 135 10.58 8.84 17.09
N ARG A 136 9.63 7.89 16.97
CA ARG A 136 9.34 7.23 15.69
C ARG A 136 8.87 8.22 14.63
N ALA A 137 7.99 9.15 14.97
CA ALA A 137 7.54 10.18 14.04
C ALA A 137 8.71 11.07 13.58
N ARG A 138 9.65 11.41 14.47
CA ARG A 138 10.85 12.18 14.13
C ARG A 138 11.73 11.41 13.14
N GLU A 139 12.05 10.15 13.41
CA GLU A 139 12.84 9.29 12.52
C GLU A 139 12.23 9.25 11.10
N ILE A 140 10.92 9.06 11.00
CA ILE A 140 10.21 9.03 9.72
C ILE A 140 10.22 10.39 9.03
N MET A 141 10.07 11.49 9.79
CA MET A 141 10.16 12.84 9.22
C MET A 141 11.56 13.13 8.69
N ASP A 142 12.59 12.75 9.42
CA ASP A 142 13.99 12.91 8.98
C ASP A 142 14.24 12.07 7.71
N TYR A 143 13.80 10.81 7.71
CA TYR A 143 13.93 9.91 6.56
C TYR A 143 13.26 10.45 5.29
N LEU A 144 12.06 11.06 5.43
CA LEU A 144 11.29 11.60 4.30
C LEU A 144 11.61 13.06 3.96
N GLY A 145 12.56 13.70 4.65
CA GLY A 145 12.90 15.11 4.48
C GLY A 145 11.78 16.07 4.90
N LEU A 146 10.98 15.69 5.91
CA LEU A 146 9.85 16.47 6.42
C LEU A 146 10.15 17.26 7.68
N ALA A 147 11.35 17.16 8.24
CA ALA A 147 11.72 17.79 9.52
C ALA A 147 11.45 19.30 9.55
N ALA A 148 11.78 20.01 8.47
CA ALA A 148 11.54 21.45 8.34
C ALA A 148 10.05 21.85 8.34
N HIS A 149 9.16 20.89 8.13
CA HIS A 149 7.71 21.09 8.05
C HIS A 149 6.97 20.53 9.27
N ALA A 150 7.67 19.98 10.27
CA ALA A 150 7.09 19.22 11.38
C ALA A 150 5.92 19.92 12.09
N ASP A 151 6.03 21.24 12.30
CA ASP A 151 5.07 22.06 13.04
C ASP A 151 4.03 22.76 12.15
N ARG A 152 4.12 22.63 10.84
CA ARG A 152 3.17 23.24 9.90
C ARG A 152 1.93 22.39 9.71
N PRO A 153 0.73 22.99 9.53
CA PRO A 153 -0.46 22.28 9.09
C PRO A 153 -0.18 21.55 7.75
N ALA A 154 -0.54 20.27 7.69
CA ALA A 154 -0.21 19.46 6.50
C ALA A 154 -0.92 19.96 5.23
N GLY A 155 -2.14 20.51 5.36
CA GLY A 155 -2.90 21.04 4.22
C GLY A 155 -2.34 22.30 3.57
N GLU A 156 -1.42 23.02 4.24
CA GLU A 156 -0.77 24.23 3.72
C GLU A 156 0.49 23.95 2.89
N LEU A 157 0.89 22.68 2.81
CA LEU A 157 2.12 22.27 2.13
C LEU A 157 1.86 21.99 0.64
N PRO A 158 2.89 22.10 -0.22
CA PRO A 158 2.80 21.66 -1.60
C PRO A 158 2.34 20.20 -1.69
N PHE A 159 1.62 19.87 -2.76
CA PHE A 159 0.99 18.54 -2.93
C PHE A 159 1.99 17.38 -2.81
N ALA A 160 3.18 17.49 -3.41
CA ALA A 160 4.23 16.48 -3.32
C ALA A 160 4.69 16.25 -1.86
N ILE A 161 4.74 17.31 -1.04
CA ILE A 161 5.06 17.19 0.40
C ILE A 161 3.92 16.53 1.16
N GLN A 162 2.66 16.87 0.85
CA GLN A 162 1.49 16.22 1.43
C GLN A 162 1.48 14.70 1.15
N LYS A 163 1.86 14.27 -0.07
CA LYS A 163 2.05 12.85 -0.41
C LYS A 163 3.13 12.18 0.44
N ARG A 164 4.24 12.88 0.73
CA ARG A 164 5.27 12.37 1.65
C ARG A 164 4.75 12.26 3.09
N VAL A 165 3.88 13.17 3.54
CA VAL A 165 3.24 13.07 4.87
C VAL A 165 2.32 11.85 4.95
N GLU A 166 1.53 11.58 3.91
CA GLU A 166 0.70 10.39 3.83
C GLU A 166 1.54 9.10 3.89
N LEU A 167 2.62 9.05 3.10
CA LEU A 167 3.58 7.95 3.12
C LEU A 167 4.21 7.78 4.51
N GLY A 168 4.61 8.90 5.13
CA GLY A 168 5.17 8.91 6.49
C GLY A 168 4.22 8.34 7.53
N ARG A 169 2.92 8.65 7.41
CA ARG A 169 1.89 8.07 8.27
C ARG A 169 1.79 6.55 8.08
N ALA A 170 1.86 6.06 6.83
CA ALA A 170 1.85 4.62 6.56
C ALA A 170 3.11 3.92 7.09
N LEU A 171 4.30 4.52 6.91
CA LEU A 171 5.57 3.98 7.41
C LEU A 171 5.68 3.99 8.93
N ALA A 172 5.05 4.97 9.59
CA ALA A 172 5.05 5.05 11.05
C ALA A 172 4.37 3.85 11.73
N ALA A 173 3.47 3.16 11.00
CA ALA A 173 2.88 1.89 11.44
C ALA A 173 3.89 0.72 11.43
N ASP A 174 5.15 0.94 10.98
CA ASP A 174 6.21 -0.08 10.83
C ASP A 174 5.71 -1.31 10.08
N PRO A 175 5.25 -1.14 8.83
CA PRO A 175 4.63 -2.22 8.09
C PRO A 175 5.66 -3.23 7.59
N LYS A 176 5.21 -4.48 7.39
CA LYS A 176 5.94 -5.51 6.63
C LYS A 176 5.61 -5.44 5.15
N LEU A 177 4.37 -5.01 4.84
CA LEU A 177 3.88 -4.77 3.49
C LEU A 177 3.25 -3.37 3.41
N LEU A 178 3.79 -2.54 2.54
CA LEU A 178 3.27 -1.22 2.21
C LEU A 178 2.50 -1.31 0.89
N MET A 179 1.21 -1.00 0.94
CA MET A 179 0.33 -0.96 -0.23
C MET A 179 0.20 0.49 -0.70
N LEU A 180 0.71 0.78 -1.90
CA LEU A 180 0.68 2.09 -2.53
C LEU A 180 -0.39 2.12 -3.63
N ASP A 181 -1.37 3.00 -3.48
CA ASP A 181 -2.50 3.15 -4.40
C ASP A 181 -2.36 4.42 -5.22
N GLU A 182 -1.87 4.30 -6.45
CA GLU A 182 -1.58 5.39 -7.40
C GLU A 182 -0.76 6.54 -6.78
N PRO A 183 0.41 6.25 -6.17
CA PRO A 183 1.19 7.28 -5.47
C PRO A 183 1.71 8.37 -6.40
N ALA A 184 1.83 8.11 -7.71
CA ALA A 184 2.32 9.04 -8.72
C ALA A 184 1.26 10.04 -9.21
N ALA A 185 -0.02 9.84 -8.86
CA ALA A 185 -1.09 10.72 -9.33
C ALA A 185 -0.83 12.19 -8.95
N GLY A 186 -0.83 13.08 -9.94
CA GLY A 186 -0.61 14.52 -9.76
C GLY A 186 0.85 14.96 -9.57
N LEU A 187 1.82 14.05 -9.71
CA LEU A 187 3.24 14.37 -9.65
C LEU A 187 3.80 14.76 -11.04
N ASN A 188 4.80 15.63 -11.06
CA ASN A 188 5.56 15.95 -12.26
C ASN A 188 6.71 14.92 -12.50
N HIS A 189 7.47 15.04 -13.60
CA HIS A 189 8.51 14.08 -13.95
C HIS A 189 9.68 14.00 -12.94
N GLU A 190 10.07 15.10 -12.32
CA GLU A 190 11.12 15.11 -11.29
C GLU A 190 10.65 14.39 -10.04
N ASP A 191 9.42 14.68 -9.61
CA ASP A 191 8.80 14.04 -8.46
C ASP A 191 8.60 12.52 -8.69
N LEU A 192 8.29 12.10 -9.93
CA LEU A 192 8.19 10.68 -10.29
C LEU A 192 9.50 9.92 -10.09
N LYS A 193 10.64 10.53 -10.51
CA LYS A 193 11.95 9.93 -10.30
C LYS A 193 12.28 9.85 -8.81
N ALA A 194 12.05 10.92 -8.07
CA ALA A 194 12.25 10.93 -6.62
C ALA A 194 11.38 9.90 -5.90
N LEU A 195 10.14 9.71 -6.36
CA LEU A 195 9.24 8.68 -5.84
C LEU A 195 9.77 7.27 -6.13
N ALA A 196 10.27 7.02 -7.35
CA ALA A 196 10.85 5.73 -7.72
C ALA A 196 12.04 5.37 -6.82
N ASP A 197 12.94 6.33 -6.60
CA ASP A 197 14.11 6.15 -5.74
C ASP A 197 13.68 5.92 -4.28
N LEU A 198 12.68 6.63 -3.79
CA LEU A 198 12.12 6.46 -2.45
C LEU A 198 11.47 5.08 -2.26
N ILE A 199 10.71 4.58 -3.25
CA ILE A 199 10.09 3.24 -3.19
C ILE A 199 11.17 2.15 -3.09
N ARG A 200 12.25 2.26 -3.89
CA ARG A 200 13.38 1.33 -3.80
C ARG A 200 14.08 1.41 -2.45
N ASP A 201 14.31 2.64 -1.94
CA ASP A 201 14.96 2.87 -0.66
C ASP A 201 14.14 2.30 0.52
N ILE A 202 12.81 2.41 0.48
CA ILE A 202 11.90 1.78 1.45
C ILE A 202 12.09 0.27 1.48
N ARG A 203 12.15 -0.39 0.30
CA ARG A 203 12.42 -1.83 0.24
C ARG A 203 13.82 -2.16 0.75
N ASP A 204 14.84 -1.44 0.28
CA ASP A 204 16.24 -1.82 0.47
C ASP A 204 16.74 -1.48 1.88
N ARG A 205 16.39 -0.31 2.41
CA ARG A 205 16.87 0.15 3.72
C ARG A 205 15.93 -0.17 4.85
N LEU A 206 14.61 -0.04 4.64
CA LEU A 206 13.64 -0.35 5.67
C LEU A 206 13.18 -1.81 5.62
N GLN A 207 13.59 -2.58 4.59
CA GLN A 207 13.22 -4.00 4.40
C GLN A 207 11.71 -4.23 4.37
N ILE A 208 10.97 -3.25 3.82
CA ILE A 208 9.51 -3.28 3.69
C ILE A 208 9.18 -3.74 2.26
N SER A 209 8.37 -4.80 2.14
CA SER A 209 7.83 -5.20 0.84
C SER A 209 6.78 -4.21 0.37
N VAL A 210 6.65 -4.03 -0.94
CA VAL A 210 5.72 -3.05 -1.52
C VAL A 210 4.77 -3.74 -2.50
N LEU A 211 3.48 -3.47 -2.40
CA LEU A 211 2.48 -3.76 -3.43
C LEU A 211 2.01 -2.43 -4.02
N LEU A 212 2.35 -2.20 -5.29
CA LEU A 212 2.15 -0.94 -5.98
C LEU A 212 1.05 -1.05 -7.03
N VAL A 213 -0.05 -0.32 -6.89
CA VAL A 213 -1.00 -0.07 -7.98
C VAL A 213 -0.65 1.23 -8.67
N GLU A 214 -0.40 1.17 -9.97
CA GLU A 214 -0.05 2.33 -10.78
C GLU A 214 -0.46 2.16 -12.23
N HIS A 215 -0.72 3.29 -12.90
CA HIS A 215 -0.97 3.37 -14.34
C HIS A 215 0.20 4.02 -15.10
N HIS A 216 1.15 4.64 -14.40
CA HIS A 216 2.40 5.15 -14.97
C HIS A 216 3.37 3.97 -15.19
N MET A 217 3.30 3.36 -16.39
CA MET A 217 4.10 2.17 -16.71
C MET A 217 5.60 2.37 -16.51
N SER A 218 6.13 3.57 -16.82
CA SER A 218 7.54 3.88 -16.61
C SER A 218 7.96 3.73 -15.13
N LEU A 219 7.13 4.15 -14.19
CA LEU A 219 7.40 3.98 -12.76
C LEU A 219 7.35 2.49 -12.38
N VAL A 220 6.27 1.78 -12.77
CA VAL A 220 6.11 0.36 -12.44
C VAL A 220 7.28 -0.46 -12.95
N MET A 221 7.65 -0.29 -14.23
CA MET A 221 8.77 -1.02 -14.85
C MET A 221 10.12 -0.69 -14.20
N ALA A 222 10.28 0.54 -13.71
CA ALA A 222 11.52 0.97 -13.08
C ALA A 222 11.72 0.39 -11.68
N VAL A 223 10.65 0.20 -10.89
CA VAL A 223 10.77 -0.14 -9.46
C VAL A 223 10.42 -1.59 -9.13
N SER A 224 9.55 -2.24 -9.94
CA SER A 224 9.04 -3.57 -9.61
C SER A 224 10.04 -4.68 -9.92
N ASN A 225 10.10 -5.68 -9.04
CA ASN A 225 10.78 -6.94 -9.28
C ASN A 225 9.86 -7.92 -10.01
N HIS A 226 8.57 -7.83 -9.70
CA HIS A 226 7.53 -8.73 -10.14
C HIS A 226 6.26 -7.91 -10.44
N ILE A 227 5.53 -8.28 -11.47
CA ILE A 227 4.32 -7.57 -11.90
C ILE A 227 3.19 -8.58 -12.13
N VAL A 228 2.01 -8.24 -11.64
CA VAL A 228 0.75 -8.95 -11.88
C VAL A 228 -0.15 -8.05 -12.71
N ALA A 229 -0.61 -8.54 -13.86
CA ALA A 229 -1.51 -7.82 -14.75
C ALA A 229 -2.94 -8.38 -14.62
N LEU A 230 -3.88 -7.48 -14.37
CA LEU A 230 -5.32 -7.78 -14.32
C LEU A 230 -6.04 -7.18 -15.51
N ASN A 231 -7.07 -7.90 -16.00
CA ASN A 231 -8.04 -7.38 -16.94
C ASN A 231 -9.41 -7.99 -16.64
N PHE A 232 -10.47 -7.17 -16.61
CA PHE A 232 -11.84 -7.59 -16.29
C PHE A 232 -11.95 -8.56 -15.09
N GLY A 233 -11.24 -8.24 -14.01
CA GLY A 233 -11.24 -9.00 -12.75
C GLY A 233 -10.42 -10.29 -12.77
N ARG A 234 -9.70 -10.61 -13.86
CA ARG A 234 -8.87 -11.81 -13.98
C ARG A 234 -7.40 -11.46 -14.11
N LYS A 235 -6.53 -12.34 -13.59
CA LYS A 235 -5.10 -12.27 -13.88
C LYS A 235 -4.85 -12.74 -15.31
N ILE A 236 -4.27 -11.87 -16.14
CA ILE A 236 -3.93 -12.18 -17.54
C ILE A 236 -2.44 -12.49 -17.73
N ALA A 237 -1.59 -11.94 -16.87
CA ALA A 237 -0.14 -12.21 -16.91
C ALA A 237 0.49 -12.00 -15.53
N GLU A 238 1.64 -12.63 -15.32
CA GLU A 238 2.48 -12.50 -14.13
C GLU A 238 3.94 -12.78 -14.50
N GLY A 239 4.87 -11.92 -14.05
CA GLY A 239 6.29 -12.11 -14.35
C GLY A 239 7.14 -10.88 -14.06
N THR A 240 8.37 -10.89 -14.56
CA THR A 240 9.29 -9.75 -14.50
C THR A 240 8.81 -8.59 -15.39
N PRO A 241 9.26 -7.34 -15.14
CA PRO A 241 8.91 -6.20 -15.99
C PRO A 241 9.12 -6.45 -17.49
N GLY A 242 10.24 -7.07 -17.87
CA GLY A 242 10.54 -7.37 -19.27
C GLY A 242 9.57 -8.38 -19.90
N GLN A 243 9.15 -9.41 -19.14
CA GLN A 243 8.16 -10.39 -19.59
C GLN A 243 6.79 -9.74 -19.78
N ILE A 244 6.38 -8.90 -18.85
CA ILE A 244 5.08 -8.21 -18.89
C ILE A 244 5.01 -7.20 -20.05
N GLN A 245 6.09 -6.47 -20.30
CA GLN A 245 6.15 -5.48 -21.38
C GLN A 245 5.92 -6.09 -22.77
N SER A 246 6.34 -7.34 -22.96
CA SER A 246 6.20 -8.07 -24.23
C SER A 246 5.02 -9.06 -24.28
N HIS A 247 4.22 -9.14 -23.19
CA HIS A 247 3.15 -10.11 -23.10
C HIS A 247 1.95 -9.71 -23.98
N PRO A 248 1.53 -10.59 -24.95
CA PRO A 248 0.47 -10.24 -25.91
C PRO A 248 -0.84 -9.78 -25.26
N ASP A 249 -1.33 -10.52 -24.25
CA ASP A 249 -2.60 -10.20 -23.58
C ASP A 249 -2.54 -8.87 -22.81
N VAL A 250 -1.34 -8.50 -22.30
CA VAL A 250 -1.15 -7.20 -21.63
C VAL A 250 -1.18 -6.09 -22.66
N ILE A 251 -0.49 -6.25 -23.78
CA ILE A 251 -0.49 -5.27 -24.89
C ILE A 251 -1.92 -5.06 -25.40
N GLU A 252 -2.65 -6.14 -25.66
CA GLU A 252 -4.04 -6.10 -26.12
C GLU A 252 -4.96 -5.38 -25.12
N ALA A 253 -4.83 -5.69 -23.81
CA ALA A 253 -5.65 -5.07 -22.77
C ALA A 253 -5.46 -3.54 -22.71
N TYR A 254 -4.26 -3.04 -22.97
CA TYR A 254 -3.99 -1.59 -22.97
C TYR A 254 -4.33 -0.92 -24.31
N LEU A 255 -4.12 -1.59 -25.46
CA LEU A 255 -4.49 -1.06 -26.78
C LEU A 255 -6.01 -1.09 -26.99
N GLY A 256 -6.69 -2.16 -26.56
CA GLY A 256 -8.14 -2.29 -26.66
C GLY A 256 -8.91 -1.28 -25.81
N ALA A 257 -8.34 -0.84 -24.68
CA ALA A 257 -8.92 0.20 -23.83
C ALA A 257 -8.93 1.60 -24.49
N GLY A 258 -8.04 1.85 -25.45
CA GLY A 258 -7.96 3.12 -26.19
C GLY A 258 -8.96 3.25 -27.34
N ALA A 259 -9.63 2.15 -27.74
CA ALA A 259 -10.59 2.14 -28.85
C ALA A 259 -12.05 2.46 -28.45
N HIS A 260 -12.31 2.63 -27.14
CA HIS A 260 -13.63 2.90 -26.57
C HIS A 260 -13.69 4.15 -25.68
N ALA A 261 -12.73 5.07 -25.82
CA ALA A 261 -12.70 6.35 -25.10
C ALA A 261 -13.07 7.52 -26.02
#